data_895cc3fcb60a3cfd52820f7205832517
#
_entry.id   895cc3fcb60a3cfd52820f7205832517
#
_cell.length_a   1.000
_cell.length_b   1.000
_cell.length_c   1.000
_cell.angle_alpha   90.00
_cell.angle_beta   90.00
_cell.angle_gamma   90.00
#
_symmetry.space_group_name_H-M   'P 1'
#
loop_
_entity.id
_entity.type
_entity.pdbx_description
1 polymer ?
#
loop_
_entity_poly.entity_id
_entity_poly.type
_entity_poly.pdbx_seq_one_letter_code
_entity_poly.pdbx_strand_id
1 'polypeptide(L)'
;MSVILTIIILIVVSLIFIVTYIFQNSVEQNLNTTSSELSLVFSGFHSDSSTSFTASARDYVENFDKKEEMEVLVINSSGRVVMTSTGFTPDDNEQIPDFNDALSNENGCAYWNGKLSSNESAMSLTRIITNENGTCVGAVRYIVSMEQVNTAIVLVSAAVIACGLVIIALVILSGLMFIRSIVTPIRKLSEISSKIAHGDFSQAKKIEYKYDDEIGDLCDAISDMALDLQTADQMKNDFISRVSHELRTPLTAIKGWAETMQLSERGKLDRKTFDRGMGVIISESSRLTSIVEELLDFSRIQSGRMKLIKEKLDILAEFDDAVYFLKERAVTEGKHLLYDEPEAVYPAVYGDKNRLKQVFLNVLDNALKYTPKGGVVAAQVIYSKDEPDIIKIVITDTGCGISAEDLPKVKEKFYKANQTVGGSGIGLAVADEIMNLHNGSLNIESGEGVGTTVTLTFPVYKEGSENSLPENIKL
;
A
#
# COMPACT_ATOMS: atom_id res chain seq x y z
N MET A 1 -19.55 -10.31 -6.97
CA MET A 1 -19.87 -11.70 -6.66
C MET A 1 -21.24 -12.14 -7.16
N SER A 2 -22.35 -11.42 -6.88
CA SER A 2 -23.69 -11.79 -7.36
C SER A 2 -23.78 -11.95 -8.88
N VAL A 3 -23.20 -11.04 -9.66
CA VAL A 3 -23.19 -11.09 -11.13
C VAL A 3 -22.51 -12.34 -11.67
N ILE A 4 -21.35 -12.70 -11.11
CA ILE A 4 -20.61 -13.91 -11.51
C ILE A 4 -21.44 -15.17 -11.23
N LEU A 5 -22.09 -15.23 -10.06
CA LEU A 5 -22.94 -16.34 -9.67
C LEU A 5 -24.14 -16.50 -10.62
N THR A 6 -24.77 -15.40 -10.99
CA THR A 6 -25.89 -15.39 -11.94
C THR A 6 -25.45 -15.89 -13.32
N ILE A 7 -24.29 -15.46 -13.80
CA ILE A 7 -23.73 -15.90 -15.08
C ILE A 7 -23.46 -17.42 -15.07
N ILE A 8 -22.86 -17.96 -14.00
CA ILE A 8 -22.57 -19.40 -13.88
C ILE A 8 -23.87 -20.21 -13.92
N ILE A 9 -24.91 -19.78 -13.16
CA ILE A 9 -26.21 -20.45 -13.17
C ILE A 9 -26.81 -20.47 -14.58
N LEU A 10 -26.74 -19.33 -15.28
CA LEU A 10 -27.27 -19.20 -16.64
C LEU A 10 -26.54 -20.12 -17.63
N ILE A 11 -25.21 -20.22 -17.49
CA ILE A 11 -24.40 -21.14 -18.31
C ILE A 11 -24.78 -22.60 -18.05
N VAL A 12 -24.93 -23.01 -16.77
CA VAL A 12 -25.32 -24.37 -16.41
C VAL A 12 -26.70 -24.73 -17.00
N VAL A 13 -27.68 -23.82 -16.86
CA VAL A 13 -29.03 -24.03 -17.43
C VAL A 13 -28.97 -24.14 -18.95
N SER A 14 -28.20 -23.27 -19.61
CA SER A 14 -28.02 -23.31 -21.07
C SER A 14 -27.36 -24.63 -21.53
N LEU A 15 -26.36 -25.09 -20.81
CA LEU A 15 -25.70 -26.38 -21.15
C LEU A 15 -26.65 -27.57 -21.01
N ILE A 16 -27.48 -27.63 -19.96
CA ILE A 16 -28.48 -28.69 -19.78
C ILE A 16 -29.47 -28.68 -20.95
N PHE A 17 -29.93 -27.48 -21.37
CA PHE A 17 -30.82 -27.33 -22.50
C PHE A 17 -30.17 -27.83 -23.81
N ILE A 18 -28.92 -27.46 -24.05
CA ILE A 18 -28.15 -27.87 -25.23
C ILE A 18 -27.97 -29.40 -25.23
N VAL A 19 -27.58 -29.99 -24.10
CA VAL A 19 -27.43 -31.46 -23.98
C VAL A 19 -28.74 -32.16 -24.32
N THR A 20 -29.86 -31.73 -23.71
CA THR A 20 -31.17 -32.32 -23.98
C THR A 20 -31.54 -32.23 -25.47
N TYR A 21 -31.33 -31.07 -26.08
CA TYR A 21 -31.59 -30.81 -27.50
C TYR A 21 -30.74 -31.74 -28.41
N ILE A 22 -29.43 -31.87 -28.13
CA ILE A 22 -28.51 -32.68 -28.91
C ILE A 22 -28.96 -34.15 -28.89
N PHE A 23 -29.28 -34.71 -27.71
CA PHE A 23 -29.70 -36.09 -27.57
C PHE A 23 -31.03 -36.38 -28.29
N GLN A 24 -32.04 -35.49 -28.13
CA GLN A 24 -33.32 -35.60 -28.80
C GLN A 24 -33.18 -35.51 -30.33
N ASN A 25 -32.43 -34.53 -30.80
CA ASN A 25 -32.18 -34.35 -32.22
C ASN A 25 -31.41 -35.52 -32.86
N SER A 26 -30.52 -36.14 -32.11
CA SER A 26 -29.81 -37.37 -32.56
C SER A 26 -30.76 -38.54 -32.79
N VAL A 27 -31.76 -38.73 -31.90
CA VAL A 27 -32.79 -39.76 -32.07
C VAL A 27 -33.70 -39.44 -33.29
N GLU A 28 -34.12 -38.20 -33.44
CA GLU A 28 -34.92 -37.75 -34.60
C GLU A 28 -34.18 -37.98 -35.92
N GLN A 29 -32.89 -37.65 -35.99
CA GLN A 29 -32.06 -37.87 -37.16
C GLN A 29 -31.93 -39.36 -37.49
N ASN A 30 -31.73 -40.23 -36.46
CA ASN A 30 -31.64 -41.69 -36.65
C ASN A 30 -32.96 -42.27 -37.18
N LEU A 31 -34.10 -41.87 -36.60
CA LEU A 31 -35.43 -42.22 -37.08
C LEU A 31 -35.66 -41.76 -38.50
N ASN A 32 -35.31 -40.54 -38.86
CA ASN A 32 -35.49 -39.97 -40.20
C ASN A 32 -34.62 -40.74 -41.24
N THR A 33 -33.36 -40.98 -40.90
CA THR A 33 -32.44 -41.72 -41.81
C THR A 33 -32.97 -43.14 -42.06
N THR A 34 -33.33 -43.85 -41.00
CA THR A 34 -33.88 -45.23 -41.14
C THR A 34 -35.21 -45.24 -41.91
N SER A 35 -36.10 -44.26 -41.65
CA SER A 35 -37.37 -44.19 -42.36
C SER A 35 -37.24 -43.75 -43.83
N SER A 36 -36.15 -43.07 -44.21
CA SER A 36 -35.91 -42.68 -45.59
C SER A 36 -35.49 -43.87 -46.46
N GLU A 37 -34.87 -44.90 -45.91
CA GLU A 37 -34.55 -46.14 -46.59
C GLU A 37 -35.81 -46.93 -47.00
N LEU A 38 -36.90 -46.78 -46.23
CA LEU A 38 -38.19 -47.35 -46.56
C LEU A 38 -38.73 -46.87 -47.93
N SER A 39 -38.52 -45.61 -48.24
CA SER A 39 -38.99 -45.05 -49.50
C SER A 39 -38.32 -45.70 -50.71
N LEU A 40 -37.10 -46.18 -50.56
CA LEU A 40 -36.39 -46.91 -51.63
C LEU A 40 -36.97 -48.37 -51.81
N VAL A 41 -37.34 -48.99 -50.72
CA VAL A 41 -37.90 -50.38 -50.72
C VAL A 41 -39.30 -50.36 -51.33
N PHE A 42 -40.10 -49.37 -51.08
CA PHE A 42 -41.48 -49.25 -51.57
C PHE A 42 -41.67 -48.39 -52.82
N SER A 43 -40.59 -47.70 -53.32
CA SER A 43 -40.65 -46.86 -54.52
C SER A 43 -41.08 -47.54 -55.80
N GLY A 44 -41.09 -48.85 -55.85
CA GLY A 44 -41.51 -49.69 -56.99
C GLY A 44 -42.85 -50.39 -56.78
N PHE A 45 -43.65 -49.95 -55.80
CA PHE A 45 -44.91 -50.64 -55.48
C PHE A 45 -46.02 -50.22 -56.43
N HIS A 46 -46.31 -51.08 -57.38
CA HIS A 46 -47.23 -50.89 -58.49
C HIS A 46 -48.63 -51.47 -58.27
N SER A 47 -48.89 -52.12 -57.12
CA SER A 47 -50.11 -52.91 -56.88
C SER A 47 -51.11 -52.15 -55.98
N ASP A 48 -52.33 -52.02 -56.39
CA ASP A 48 -53.47 -51.46 -55.65
C ASP A 48 -54.04 -52.44 -54.62
N SER A 49 -53.49 -53.68 -54.47
CA SER A 49 -54.01 -54.68 -53.56
C SER A 49 -53.38 -54.65 -52.15
N SER A 50 -54.21 -54.62 -51.14
CA SER A 50 -53.78 -54.64 -49.72
C SER A 50 -53.03 -55.89 -49.36
N THR A 51 -53.27 -57.02 -50.08
CA THR A 51 -52.55 -58.27 -49.90
C THR A 51 -51.10 -58.22 -50.38
N SER A 52 -50.81 -57.46 -51.44
CA SER A 52 -49.44 -57.21 -51.90
C SER A 52 -48.64 -56.35 -50.94
N PHE A 53 -49.27 -55.32 -50.42
CA PHE A 53 -48.65 -54.45 -49.40
C PHE A 53 -48.26 -55.27 -48.17
N THR A 54 -49.16 -56.07 -47.61
CA THR A 54 -48.89 -56.86 -46.40
C THR A 54 -47.76 -57.85 -46.60
N ALA A 55 -47.63 -58.48 -47.82
CA ALA A 55 -46.55 -59.36 -48.13
C ALA A 55 -45.19 -58.69 -48.21
N SER A 56 -45.07 -57.52 -48.86
CA SER A 56 -43.84 -56.77 -48.96
C SER A 56 -43.46 -56.12 -47.57
N ALA A 57 -44.45 -55.71 -46.81
CA ALA A 57 -44.24 -55.23 -45.48
C ALA A 57 -43.71 -56.31 -44.52
N ARG A 58 -44.20 -57.58 -44.70
CA ARG A 58 -43.67 -58.72 -43.94
C ARG A 58 -42.19 -58.94 -44.22
N ASP A 59 -41.81 -58.98 -45.48
CA ASP A 59 -40.44 -59.20 -45.92
C ASP A 59 -39.52 -58.10 -45.35
N TYR A 60 -39.99 -56.85 -45.40
CA TYR A 60 -39.27 -55.73 -44.79
C TYR A 60 -39.08 -55.89 -43.30
N VAL A 61 -40.14 -56.20 -42.53
CA VAL A 61 -40.09 -56.32 -41.08
C VAL A 61 -39.23 -57.53 -40.67
N GLU A 62 -39.32 -58.66 -41.43
CA GLU A 62 -38.52 -59.90 -41.14
C GLU A 62 -37.01 -59.61 -41.36
N ASN A 63 -36.65 -58.81 -42.38
CA ASN A 63 -35.26 -58.51 -42.75
C ASN A 63 -34.75 -57.17 -42.16
N PHE A 64 -35.49 -56.51 -41.27
CA PHE A 64 -35.07 -55.24 -40.65
C PHE A 64 -33.88 -55.47 -39.69
N ASP A 65 -32.73 -54.90 -40.01
CA ASP A 65 -31.46 -55.14 -39.29
C ASP A 65 -31.39 -54.52 -37.90
N LYS A 66 -32.15 -53.46 -37.65
CA LYS A 66 -32.07 -52.68 -36.40
C LYS A 66 -33.16 -53.00 -35.36
N LYS A 67 -33.64 -54.27 -35.34
CA LYS A 67 -34.74 -54.69 -34.43
C LYS A 67 -34.40 -54.53 -32.95
N GLU A 68 -33.11 -54.52 -32.58
CA GLU A 68 -32.67 -54.33 -31.21
C GLU A 68 -32.72 -52.85 -30.79
N GLU A 69 -32.64 -51.94 -31.76
CA GLU A 69 -32.62 -50.49 -31.53
C GLU A 69 -33.99 -49.83 -31.68
N MET A 70 -34.83 -50.38 -32.59
CA MET A 70 -36.10 -49.79 -32.97
C MET A 70 -37.18 -50.86 -33.17
N GLU A 71 -38.37 -50.62 -32.67
CA GLU A 71 -39.54 -51.40 -33.02
C GLU A 71 -40.18 -50.80 -34.29
N VAL A 72 -40.55 -51.70 -35.20
CA VAL A 72 -41.21 -51.31 -36.45
C VAL A 72 -42.63 -51.87 -36.46
N LEU A 73 -43.60 -50.99 -36.62
CA LEU A 73 -45.02 -51.31 -36.78
C LEU A 73 -45.44 -51.03 -38.19
N VAL A 74 -46.17 -52.01 -38.80
CA VAL A 74 -46.84 -51.81 -40.07
C VAL A 74 -48.31 -51.52 -39.82
N ILE A 75 -48.80 -50.44 -40.39
CA ILE A 75 -50.12 -49.89 -40.20
C ILE A 75 -50.85 -49.98 -41.56
N ASN A 76 -52.10 -50.43 -41.58
CA ASN A 76 -52.90 -50.42 -42.78
C ASN A 76 -53.49 -49.01 -43.09
N SER A 77 -54.14 -48.92 -44.26
CA SER A 77 -54.80 -47.66 -44.68
C SER A 77 -55.91 -47.14 -43.72
N SER A 78 -56.40 -48.06 -42.81
CA SER A 78 -57.41 -47.70 -41.81
C SER A 78 -56.79 -47.29 -40.46
N GLY A 79 -55.45 -47.20 -40.36
CA GLY A 79 -54.74 -46.81 -39.13
C GLY A 79 -54.60 -47.94 -38.08
N ARG A 80 -54.89 -49.22 -38.49
CA ARG A 80 -54.71 -50.38 -37.60
C ARG A 80 -53.35 -51.05 -37.82
N VAL A 81 -52.69 -51.46 -36.73
CA VAL A 81 -51.45 -52.17 -36.79
C VAL A 81 -51.74 -53.61 -37.33
N VAL A 82 -51.01 -53.97 -38.36
CA VAL A 82 -51.14 -55.26 -39.02
C VAL A 82 -50.01 -56.18 -38.60
N MET A 83 -48.84 -55.67 -38.30
CA MET A 83 -47.63 -56.37 -37.98
C MET A 83 -46.65 -55.55 -37.16
N THR A 84 -45.86 -56.22 -36.34
CA THR A 84 -44.78 -55.66 -35.56
C THR A 84 -43.50 -56.48 -35.70
N SER A 85 -42.34 -55.79 -35.58
CA SER A 85 -41.02 -56.46 -35.60
C SER A 85 -40.75 -57.32 -34.37
N THR A 86 -41.50 -57.12 -33.28
CA THR A 86 -41.40 -57.90 -32.05
C THR A 86 -42.21 -59.20 -32.06
N GLY A 87 -43.07 -59.38 -33.08
CA GLY A 87 -43.92 -60.54 -33.25
C GLY A 87 -45.14 -60.62 -32.33
N PHE A 88 -45.34 -59.62 -31.46
CA PHE A 88 -46.56 -59.48 -30.64
C PHE A 88 -47.65 -58.85 -31.43
N THR A 89 -48.86 -59.32 -31.37
CA THR A 89 -50.04 -58.62 -31.93
C THR A 89 -50.34 -57.43 -30.99
N PRO A 90 -50.29 -56.16 -31.51
CA PRO A 90 -50.63 -55.05 -30.73
C PRO A 90 -52.08 -55.10 -30.25
N ASP A 91 -52.31 -54.43 -29.11
CA ASP A 91 -53.68 -54.26 -28.57
C ASP A 91 -54.53 -53.51 -29.60
N ASP A 92 -55.75 -54.00 -29.92
CA ASP A 92 -56.64 -53.33 -30.91
C ASP A 92 -57.03 -51.87 -30.60
N ASN A 93 -56.67 -51.42 -29.43
CA ASN A 93 -56.89 -50.04 -28.91
C ASN A 93 -55.65 -49.17 -28.87
N GLU A 94 -54.52 -49.55 -29.43
CA GLU A 94 -53.34 -48.70 -29.41
C GLU A 94 -53.56 -47.46 -30.29
N GLN A 95 -53.64 -46.29 -29.67
CA GLN A 95 -53.73 -45.01 -30.37
C GLN A 95 -52.39 -44.70 -31.04
N ILE A 96 -52.45 -44.48 -32.34
CA ILE A 96 -51.30 -44.09 -33.16
C ILE A 96 -51.46 -42.60 -33.49
N PRO A 97 -51.05 -41.70 -32.59
CA PRO A 97 -51.32 -40.28 -32.72
C PRO A 97 -50.62 -39.65 -33.96
N ASP A 98 -49.42 -40.15 -34.27
CA ASP A 98 -48.59 -39.70 -35.40
C ASP A 98 -49.10 -40.17 -36.79
N PHE A 99 -50.00 -41.13 -36.87
CA PHE A 99 -50.57 -41.58 -38.17
C PHE A 99 -51.44 -40.52 -38.83
N ASN A 100 -52.37 -39.90 -38.10
CA ASN A 100 -53.22 -38.84 -38.63
C ASN A 100 -52.44 -37.60 -39.01
N ASP A 101 -51.41 -37.24 -38.19
CA ASP A 101 -50.53 -36.15 -38.45
C ASP A 101 -49.70 -36.40 -39.72
N ALA A 102 -49.19 -37.62 -39.91
CA ALA A 102 -48.46 -38.02 -41.11
C ALA A 102 -49.33 -37.99 -42.38
N LEU A 103 -50.61 -38.35 -42.27
CA LEU A 103 -51.55 -38.26 -43.39
C LEU A 103 -51.83 -36.81 -43.82
N SER A 104 -51.79 -35.89 -42.88
CA SER A 104 -52.06 -34.48 -43.11
C SER A 104 -50.84 -33.68 -43.58
N ASN A 105 -49.65 -34.26 -43.39
CA ASN A 105 -48.39 -33.59 -43.68
C ASN A 105 -47.97 -33.78 -45.14
N GLU A 106 -47.54 -32.70 -45.80
CA GLU A 106 -47.06 -32.73 -47.19
C GLU A 106 -45.92 -33.72 -47.44
N ASN A 107 -45.07 -33.94 -46.45
CA ASN A 107 -43.93 -34.86 -46.51
C ASN A 107 -44.33 -36.34 -46.24
N GLY A 108 -45.59 -36.59 -45.93
CA GLY A 108 -46.08 -37.96 -45.59
C GLY A 108 -45.41 -38.58 -44.35
N CYS A 109 -44.90 -37.74 -43.42
CA CYS A 109 -44.28 -38.22 -42.17
C CYS A 109 -44.59 -37.31 -40.98
N ALA A 110 -44.70 -37.92 -39.81
CA ALA A 110 -44.87 -37.17 -38.55
C ALA A 110 -44.10 -37.83 -37.41
N TYR A 111 -43.61 -36.98 -36.53
CA TYR A 111 -42.96 -37.40 -35.30
C TYR A 111 -43.95 -37.35 -34.14
N TRP A 112 -43.76 -38.25 -33.21
CA TRP A 112 -44.45 -38.20 -31.92
C TRP A 112 -43.43 -38.50 -30.79
N ASN A 113 -43.54 -37.78 -29.69
CA ASN A 113 -42.76 -37.96 -28.50
C ASN A 113 -43.72 -38.02 -27.32
N GLY A 114 -43.73 -39.13 -26.61
CA GLY A 114 -44.67 -39.36 -25.53
C GLY A 114 -44.42 -40.64 -24.76
N LYS A 115 -45.48 -41.09 -24.09
CA LYS A 115 -45.47 -42.39 -23.40
C LYS A 115 -46.34 -43.38 -24.14
N LEU A 116 -45.77 -44.59 -24.34
CA LEU A 116 -46.52 -45.73 -24.89
C LEU A 116 -47.52 -46.24 -23.82
N SER A 117 -48.42 -47.13 -24.23
CA SER A 117 -49.38 -47.79 -23.34
C SER A 117 -48.71 -48.60 -22.23
N SER A 118 -47.47 -49.00 -22.45
CA SER A 118 -46.57 -49.61 -21.42
C SER A 118 -46.04 -48.61 -20.38
N ASN A 119 -46.38 -47.33 -20.47
CA ASN A 119 -45.81 -46.20 -19.66
C ASN A 119 -44.34 -45.91 -19.95
N GLU A 120 -43.74 -46.55 -20.95
CA GLU A 120 -42.40 -46.30 -21.41
C GLU A 120 -42.32 -45.03 -22.25
N SER A 121 -41.33 -44.19 -22.02
CA SER A 121 -41.08 -42.99 -22.85
C SER A 121 -40.51 -43.42 -24.19
N ALA A 122 -41.13 -42.99 -25.26
CA ALA A 122 -40.72 -43.34 -26.61
C ALA A 122 -40.83 -42.15 -27.57
N MET A 123 -40.01 -42.19 -28.58
CA MET A 123 -40.11 -41.32 -29.77
C MET A 123 -40.45 -42.16 -30.98
N SER A 124 -41.37 -41.74 -31.78
CA SER A 124 -41.73 -42.45 -33.01
C SER A 124 -41.78 -41.54 -34.23
N LEU A 125 -41.58 -42.13 -35.37
CA LEU A 125 -41.74 -41.52 -36.69
C LEU A 125 -42.63 -42.43 -37.54
N THR A 126 -43.76 -41.91 -37.96
CA THR A 126 -44.64 -42.58 -38.90
C THR A 126 -44.43 -42.05 -40.27
N ARG A 127 -44.23 -42.91 -41.27
CA ARG A 127 -44.12 -42.59 -42.68
C ARG A 127 -45.23 -43.28 -43.48
N ILE A 128 -45.99 -42.50 -44.23
CA ILE A 128 -47.06 -42.96 -45.10
C ILE A 128 -46.47 -43.57 -46.36
N ILE A 129 -47.06 -44.68 -46.82
CA ILE A 129 -46.76 -45.30 -48.09
C ILE A 129 -47.95 -45.08 -49.01
N THR A 130 -47.67 -44.47 -50.15
CA THR A 130 -48.69 -44.14 -51.16
C THR A 130 -48.44 -44.96 -52.44
N ASN A 131 -49.52 -45.25 -53.15
CA ASN A 131 -49.45 -45.82 -54.50
C ASN A 131 -49.19 -44.74 -55.57
N GLU A 132 -49.05 -45.09 -56.82
CA GLU A 132 -48.84 -44.18 -57.95
C GLU A 132 -49.95 -43.09 -58.07
N ASN A 133 -51.15 -43.37 -57.60
CA ASN A 133 -52.27 -42.45 -57.61
C ASN A 133 -52.30 -41.51 -56.38
N GLY A 134 -51.30 -41.59 -55.51
CA GLY A 134 -51.22 -40.75 -54.31
C GLY A 134 -52.15 -41.20 -53.19
N THR A 135 -52.83 -42.37 -53.30
CA THR A 135 -53.67 -42.88 -52.20
C THR A 135 -52.85 -43.64 -51.18
N CYS A 136 -53.14 -43.45 -49.87
CA CYS A 136 -52.46 -44.15 -48.81
C CYS A 136 -52.78 -45.65 -48.84
N VAL A 137 -51.77 -46.47 -49.00
CA VAL A 137 -51.88 -47.99 -48.95
C VAL A 137 -51.63 -48.46 -47.51
N GLY A 138 -50.82 -47.73 -46.74
CA GLY A 138 -50.49 -48.06 -45.36
C GLY A 138 -49.38 -47.16 -44.87
N ALA A 139 -48.84 -47.44 -43.69
CA ALA A 139 -47.74 -46.69 -43.11
C ALA A 139 -46.80 -47.62 -42.36
N VAL A 140 -45.58 -47.15 -42.18
CA VAL A 140 -44.63 -47.80 -41.27
C VAL A 140 -44.25 -46.84 -40.17
N ARG A 141 -44.36 -47.27 -38.92
CA ARG A 141 -44.02 -46.53 -37.73
C ARG A 141 -42.76 -47.15 -37.11
N TYR A 142 -41.77 -46.30 -36.84
CA TYR A 142 -40.55 -46.64 -36.15
C TYR A 142 -40.65 -46.08 -34.73
N ILE A 143 -40.40 -46.91 -33.74
CA ILE A 143 -40.45 -46.52 -32.30
C ILE A 143 -39.10 -46.80 -31.68
N VAL A 144 -38.55 -45.79 -30.99
CA VAL A 144 -37.34 -45.90 -30.23
C VAL A 144 -37.62 -45.62 -28.77
N SER A 145 -37.15 -46.50 -27.89
CA SER A 145 -37.22 -46.28 -26.46
C SER A 145 -36.34 -45.09 -26.04
N MET A 146 -36.93 -44.16 -25.31
CA MET A 146 -36.20 -43.00 -24.78
C MET A 146 -35.62 -43.23 -23.38
N GLU A 147 -35.79 -44.42 -22.77
CA GLU A 147 -35.32 -44.69 -21.41
C GLU A 147 -33.81 -44.55 -21.25
N GLN A 148 -33.03 -45.14 -22.16
CA GLN A 148 -31.58 -45.05 -22.16
C GLN A 148 -31.10 -43.60 -22.41
N VAL A 149 -31.77 -42.94 -23.37
CA VAL A 149 -31.49 -41.51 -23.72
C VAL A 149 -31.78 -40.59 -22.53
N ASN A 150 -32.95 -40.79 -21.92
CA ASN A 150 -33.33 -40.00 -20.72
C ASN A 150 -32.35 -40.27 -19.56
N THR A 151 -31.92 -41.49 -19.35
CA THR A 151 -30.94 -41.85 -18.33
C THR A 151 -29.58 -41.16 -18.62
N ALA A 152 -29.15 -41.17 -19.89
CA ALA A 152 -27.93 -40.46 -20.29
C ALA A 152 -28.05 -38.97 -20.11
N ILE A 153 -29.19 -38.36 -20.48
CA ILE A 153 -29.47 -36.93 -20.24
C ILE A 153 -29.40 -36.56 -18.74
N VAL A 154 -30.02 -37.39 -17.89
CA VAL A 154 -29.99 -37.18 -16.42
C VAL A 154 -28.57 -37.28 -15.89
N LEU A 155 -27.80 -38.32 -16.31
CA LEU A 155 -26.42 -38.51 -15.86
C LEU A 155 -25.52 -37.34 -16.27
N VAL A 156 -25.57 -36.94 -17.55
CA VAL A 156 -24.77 -35.82 -18.05
C VAL A 156 -25.20 -34.49 -17.38
N SER A 157 -26.52 -34.27 -17.22
CA SER A 157 -27.05 -33.10 -16.54
C SER A 157 -26.60 -33.05 -15.08
N ALA A 158 -26.61 -34.18 -14.36
CA ALA A 158 -26.12 -34.26 -13.00
C ALA A 158 -24.62 -33.93 -12.91
N ALA A 159 -23.80 -34.42 -13.86
CA ALA A 159 -22.38 -34.09 -13.94
C ALA A 159 -22.16 -32.56 -14.19
N VAL A 160 -22.93 -31.97 -15.09
CA VAL A 160 -22.85 -30.51 -15.38
C VAL A 160 -23.22 -29.70 -14.13
N ILE A 161 -24.28 -30.11 -13.40
CA ILE A 161 -24.68 -29.43 -12.14
C ILE A 161 -23.59 -29.57 -11.08
N ALA A 162 -23.02 -30.78 -10.91
CA ALA A 162 -21.93 -31.03 -9.96
C ALA A 162 -20.71 -30.15 -10.25
N CYS A 163 -20.28 -30.08 -11.52
CA CYS A 163 -19.21 -29.18 -11.94
C CYS A 163 -19.55 -27.71 -11.66
N GLY A 164 -20.77 -27.28 -11.93
CA GLY A 164 -21.24 -25.92 -11.64
C GLY A 164 -21.16 -25.58 -10.15
N LEU A 165 -21.56 -26.51 -9.29
CA LEU A 165 -21.48 -26.35 -7.82
C LEU A 165 -20.02 -26.23 -7.33
N VAL A 166 -19.10 -27.04 -7.88
CA VAL A 166 -17.67 -26.95 -7.56
C VAL A 166 -17.11 -25.57 -7.96
N ILE A 167 -17.43 -25.08 -9.15
CA ILE A 167 -16.99 -23.76 -9.61
C ILE A 167 -17.54 -22.65 -8.69
N ILE A 168 -18.82 -22.72 -8.32
CA ILE A 168 -19.43 -21.78 -7.38
C ILE A 168 -18.71 -21.79 -6.04
N ALA A 169 -18.41 -22.97 -5.49
CA ALA A 169 -17.67 -23.09 -4.23
C ALA A 169 -16.27 -22.46 -4.32
N LEU A 170 -15.55 -22.70 -5.40
CA LEU A 170 -14.23 -22.10 -5.65
C LEU A 170 -14.28 -20.57 -5.77
N VAL A 171 -15.29 -20.02 -6.45
CA VAL A 171 -15.49 -18.56 -6.57
C VAL A 171 -15.79 -17.94 -5.21
N ILE A 172 -16.63 -18.58 -4.40
CA ILE A 172 -16.93 -18.10 -3.04
C ILE A 172 -15.68 -18.13 -2.17
N LEU A 173 -14.94 -19.23 -2.18
CA LEU A 173 -13.71 -19.36 -1.38
C LEU A 173 -12.65 -18.33 -1.78
N SER A 174 -12.41 -18.16 -3.08
CA SER A 174 -11.50 -17.14 -3.61
C SER A 174 -11.93 -15.74 -3.22
N GLY A 175 -13.23 -15.42 -3.31
CA GLY A 175 -13.77 -14.12 -2.89
C GLY A 175 -13.59 -13.84 -1.40
N LEU A 176 -13.77 -14.84 -0.55
CA LEU A 176 -13.52 -14.70 0.90
C LEU A 176 -12.03 -14.50 1.20
N MET A 177 -11.15 -15.21 0.50
CA MET A 177 -9.70 -15.00 0.61
C MET A 177 -9.32 -13.58 0.18
N PHE A 178 -9.81 -13.10 -0.96
CA PHE A 178 -9.55 -11.76 -1.46
C PHE A 178 -9.99 -10.67 -0.47
N ILE A 179 -11.17 -10.82 0.14
CA ILE A 179 -11.65 -9.86 1.13
C ILE A 179 -10.73 -9.84 2.36
N ARG A 180 -10.27 -11.00 2.82
CA ARG A 180 -9.43 -11.11 4.02
C ARG A 180 -7.98 -10.69 3.80
N SER A 181 -7.41 -11.02 2.63
CA SER A 181 -6.00 -10.75 2.34
C SER A 181 -5.75 -9.36 1.78
N ILE A 182 -6.72 -8.73 1.11
CA ILE A 182 -6.51 -7.44 0.43
C ILE A 182 -7.45 -6.36 0.96
N VAL A 183 -8.78 -6.58 0.89
CA VAL A 183 -9.75 -5.50 1.18
C VAL A 183 -9.70 -5.07 2.66
N THR A 184 -9.66 -6.04 3.56
CA THR A 184 -9.68 -5.75 5.01
C THR A 184 -8.40 -5.03 5.47
N PRO A 185 -7.17 -5.46 5.09
CA PRO A 185 -5.94 -4.73 5.41
C PRO A 185 -5.92 -3.32 4.85
N ILE A 186 -6.25 -3.12 3.58
CA ILE A 186 -6.29 -1.79 2.96
C ILE A 186 -7.27 -0.86 3.70
N ARG A 187 -8.43 -1.35 4.09
CA ARG A 187 -9.39 -0.56 4.86
C ARG A 187 -8.84 -0.16 6.23
N LYS A 188 -8.17 -1.07 6.93
CA LYS A 188 -7.49 -0.77 8.20
C LYS A 188 -6.39 0.26 8.02
N LEU A 189 -5.56 0.13 6.98
CA LEU A 189 -4.52 1.11 6.65
C LEU A 189 -5.11 2.50 6.40
N SER A 190 -6.22 2.59 5.67
CA SER A 190 -6.93 3.85 5.43
C SER A 190 -7.44 4.48 6.73
N GLU A 191 -8.01 3.68 7.65
CA GLU A 191 -8.46 4.16 8.96
C GLU A 191 -7.30 4.66 9.83
N ILE A 192 -6.18 3.93 9.85
CA ILE A 192 -4.97 4.31 10.61
C ILE A 192 -4.35 5.57 10.02
N SER A 193 -4.19 5.64 8.70
CA SER A 193 -3.67 6.82 8.01
C SER A 193 -4.51 8.07 8.30
N SER A 194 -5.84 7.94 8.35
CA SER A 194 -6.72 9.03 8.73
C SER A 194 -6.50 9.49 10.18
N LYS A 195 -6.27 8.57 11.12
CA LYS A 195 -5.95 8.91 12.52
C LYS A 195 -4.61 9.61 12.64
N ILE A 196 -3.58 9.11 11.95
CA ILE A 196 -2.25 9.74 11.88
C ILE A 196 -2.36 11.18 11.37
N ALA A 197 -3.14 11.42 10.32
CA ALA A 197 -3.38 12.75 9.77
C ALA A 197 -4.03 13.73 10.77
N HIS A 198 -4.76 13.22 11.77
CA HIS A 198 -5.35 14.00 12.87
C HIS A 198 -4.47 14.03 14.14
N GLY A 199 -3.24 13.52 14.06
CA GLY A 199 -2.28 13.55 15.18
C GLY A 199 -2.45 12.41 16.19
N ASP A 200 -3.24 11.41 15.91
CA ASP A 200 -3.36 10.20 16.74
C ASP A 200 -2.41 9.11 16.24
N PHE A 201 -1.22 9.06 16.83
CA PHE A 201 -0.19 8.07 16.52
C PHE A 201 -0.29 6.77 17.35
N SER A 202 -1.31 6.64 18.22
CA SER A 202 -1.41 5.54 19.20
C SER A 202 -1.51 4.16 18.56
N GLN A 203 -1.92 4.07 17.32
CA GLN A 203 -2.12 2.83 16.58
C GLN A 203 -1.05 2.53 15.51
N ALA A 204 -0.07 3.41 15.34
CA ALA A 204 1.01 3.22 14.37
C ALA A 204 1.80 1.91 14.56
N LYS A 205 2.01 1.48 15.80
CA LYS A 205 2.68 0.20 16.15
C LYS A 205 1.80 -1.06 16.02
N LYS A 206 0.51 -0.95 15.67
CA LYS A 206 -0.45 -2.07 15.65
C LYS A 206 -0.79 -2.56 14.25
N ILE A 207 -0.05 -2.17 13.23
CA ILE A 207 -0.27 -2.67 11.88
C ILE A 207 0.38 -4.06 11.78
N GLU A 208 -0.27 -5.07 12.41
CA GLU A 208 0.15 -6.46 12.22
C GLU A 208 -0.42 -6.98 10.91
N TYR A 209 0.44 -7.22 9.94
CA TYR A 209 0.13 -7.94 8.71
C TYR A 209 0.98 -9.21 8.64
N LYS A 210 0.36 -10.32 8.22
CA LYS A 210 0.94 -11.66 8.38
C LYS A 210 1.72 -12.14 7.15
N TYR A 211 1.51 -11.51 6.00
CA TYR A 211 2.06 -11.96 4.72
C TYR A 211 3.20 -11.05 4.29
N ASP A 212 4.20 -11.66 3.63
CA ASP A 212 5.36 -10.98 3.05
C ASP A 212 5.04 -10.69 1.57
N ASP A 213 4.27 -9.63 1.34
CA ASP A 213 3.80 -9.18 0.04
C ASP A 213 3.76 -7.64 -0.01
N GLU A 214 3.32 -7.07 -1.15
CA GLU A 214 3.26 -5.62 -1.38
C GLU A 214 2.36 -4.87 -0.37
N ILE A 215 1.39 -5.57 0.23
CA ILE A 215 0.56 -5.00 1.30
C ILE A 215 1.35 -4.97 2.62
N GLY A 216 2.22 -5.95 2.86
CA GLY A 216 3.16 -5.96 3.97
C GLY A 216 4.13 -4.80 3.90
N ASP A 217 4.78 -4.60 2.75
CA ASP A 217 5.68 -3.46 2.50
C ASP A 217 4.98 -2.12 2.73
N LEU A 218 3.72 -2.00 2.29
CA LEU A 218 2.91 -0.79 2.51
C LEU A 218 2.59 -0.58 4.00
N CYS A 219 2.32 -1.67 4.74
CA CYS A 219 2.09 -1.59 6.20
C CYS A 219 3.33 -1.08 6.92
N ASP A 220 4.50 -1.59 6.57
CA ASP A 220 5.77 -1.20 7.18
C ASP A 220 6.11 0.27 6.84
N ALA A 221 5.98 0.67 5.58
CA ALA A 221 6.21 2.05 5.16
C ALA A 221 5.30 3.06 5.88
N ILE A 222 4.01 2.73 6.08
CA ILE A 222 3.08 3.58 6.84
C ILE A 222 3.45 3.60 8.33
N SER A 223 3.91 2.47 8.88
CA SER A 223 4.35 2.39 10.29
C SER A 223 5.58 3.26 10.53
N ASP A 224 6.57 3.19 9.65
CA ASP A 224 7.79 3.99 9.72
C ASP A 224 7.47 5.48 9.60
N MET A 225 6.66 5.87 8.61
CA MET A 225 6.20 7.24 8.45
C MET A 225 5.46 7.76 9.71
N ALA A 226 4.64 6.91 10.32
CA ALA A 226 3.90 7.30 11.53
C ALA A 226 4.82 7.49 12.74
N LEU A 227 5.86 6.67 12.89
CA LEU A 227 6.88 6.81 13.93
C LEU A 227 7.70 8.09 13.73
N ASP A 228 8.08 8.39 12.50
CA ASP A 228 8.81 9.64 12.17
C ASP A 228 7.95 10.87 12.48
N LEU A 229 6.68 10.86 12.09
CA LEU A 229 5.74 11.94 12.39
C LEU A 229 5.49 12.08 13.90
N GLN A 230 5.35 10.98 14.63
CA GLN A 230 5.21 10.99 16.09
C GLN A 230 6.43 11.64 16.75
N THR A 231 7.62 11.24 16.32
CA THR A 231 8.88 11.77 16.82
C THR A 231 9.00 13.27 16.53
N ALA A 232 8.66 13.68 15.32
CA ALA A 232 8.66 15.09 14.92
C ALA A 232 7.64 15.94 15.72
N ASP A 233 6.42 15.42 15.94
CA ASP A 233 5.41 16.13 16.74
C ASP A 233 5.80 16.20 18.21
N GLN A 234 6.38 15.15 18.77
CA GLN A 234 6.89 15.16 20.14
C GLN A 234 8.03 16.17 20.31
N MET A 235 8.99 16.19 19.37
CA MET A 235 10.06 17.21 19.36
C MET A 235 9.50 18.62 19.29
N LYS A 236 8.48 18.87 18.45
CA LYS A 236 7.82 20.18 18.35
C LYS A 236 7.15 20.59 19.67
N ASN A 237 6.45 19.68 20.33
CA ASN A 237 5.76 19.95 21.60
C ASN A 237 6.75 20.20 22.73
N ASP A 238 7.83 19.41 22.81
CA ASP A 238 8.93 19.63 23.76
C ASP A 238 9.62 20.97 23.53
N PHE A 239 9.83 21.35 22.25
CA PHE A 239 10.35 22.68 21.88
C PHE A 239 9.48 23.81 22.44
N ILE A 240 8.18 23.81 22.13
CA ILE A 240 7.25 24.86 22.57
C ILE A 240 7.24 24.95 24.11
N SER A 241 7.24 23.81 24.79
CA SER A 241 7.25 23.76 26.26
C SER A 241 8.53 24.36 26.83
N ARG A 242 9.70 23.97 26.30
CA ARG A 242 11.01 24.47 26.77
C ARG A 242 11.19 25.95 26.49
N VAL A 243 10.87 26.43 25.28
CA VAL A 243 10.92 27.87 24.94
C VAL A 243 10.04 28.66 25.88
N SER A 244 8.82 28.19 26.14
CA SER A 244 7.91 28.86 27.08
C SER A 244 8.50 28.99 28.48
N HIS A 245 9.20 27.92 28.94
CA HIS A 245 9.84 27.94 30.26
C HIS A 245 11.05 28.87 30.29
N GLU A 246 11.94 28.82 29.29
CA GLU A 246 13.16 29.62 29.21
C GLU A 246 12.84 31.13 29.04
N LEU A 247 11.70 31.48 28.41
CA LEU A 247 11.22 32.88 28.34
C LEU A 247 10.53 33.34 29.63
N ARG A 248 9.79 32.46 30.32
CA ARG A 248 9.03 32.79 31.52
C ARG A 248 9.96 33.15 32.69
N THR A 249 11.05 32.45 32.86
CA THR A 249 11.98 32.66 34.01
C THR A 249 12.57 34.06 34.04
N PRO A 250 13.25 34.57 32.98
CA PRO A 250 13.78 35.93 32.97
C PRO A 250 12.67 36.99 33.05
N LEU A 251 11.54 36.75 32.39
CA LEU A 251 10.40 37.68 32.44
C LEU A 251 9.86 37.83 33.86
N THR A 252 9.79 36.72 34.62
CA THR A 252 9.36 36.74 36.02
C THR A 252 10.34 37.51 36.89
N ALA A 253 11.65 37.33 36.67
CA ALA A 253 12.69 38.08 37.39
C ALA A 253 12.62 39.59 37.09
N ILE A 254 12.52 39.97 35.81
CA ILE A 254 12.34 41.37 35.38
C ILE A 254 11.11 41.98 36.05
N LYS A 255 9.96 41.29 35.96
CA LYS A 255 8.70 41.75 36.53
C LYS A 255 8.82 41.92 38.05
N GLY A 256 9.35 40.93 38.76
CA GLY A 256 9.49 40.96 40.22
C GLY A 256 10.37 42.12 40.71
N TRP A 257 11.51 42.37 40.04
CA TRP A 257 12.34 43.49 40.36
C TRP A 257 11.70 44.81 40.01
N ALA A 258 11.03 44.94 38.89
CA ALA A 258 10.27 46.14 38.49
C ALA A 258 9.16 46.44 39.50
N GLU A 259 8.37 45.44 39.92
CA GLU A 259 7.34 45.56 40.97
C GLU A 259 7.94 45.96 42.32
N THR A 260 9.09 45.36 42.70
CA THR A 260 9.82 45.72 43.94
C THR A 260 10.25 47.20 43.90
N MET A 261 10.77 47.68 42.78
CA MET A 261 11.13 49.08 42.60
C MET A 261 9.92 50.03 42.62
N GLN A 262 8.79 49.60 42.05
CA GLN A 262 7.56 50.38 42.02
C GLN A 262 6.87 50.49 43.39
N LEU A 263 6.88 49.39 44.18
CA LEU A 263 6.26 49.31 45.51
C LEU A 263 7.10 50.04 46.61
N SER A 264 8.41 50.27 46.35
CA SER A 264 9.21 51.05 47.25
C SER A 264 8.73 52.52 47.26
N GLU A 265 8.05 52.91 48.35
CA GLU A 265 7.68 54.27 48.57
C GLU A 265 8.89 55.20 48.30
N ARG A 266 8.67 56.24 47.56
CA ARG A 266 9.69 57.25 47.13
C ARG A 266 10.60 57.58 48.28
N GLY A 267 11.86 57.10 48.34
CA GLY A 267 12.92 57.41 49.28
C GLY A 267 13.34 56.28 50.24
N LYS A 268 12.77 55.09 50.23
CA LYS A 268 13.13 53.99 51.15
C LYS A 268 13.97 52.84 50.52
N LEU A 269 14.18 52.83 49.17
CA LEU A 269 15.08 51.86 48.58
C LEU A 269 16.51 52.38 48.72
N ASP A 270 17.37 51.57 49.34
CA ASP A 270 18.79 51.94 49.35
C ASP A 270 19.38 51.78 47.92
N ARG A 271 20.35 52.69 47.63
CA ARG A 271 20.96 52.76 46.29
C ARG A 271 21.53 51.40 45.84
N LYS A 272 22.05 50.62 46.77
CA LYS A 272 22.65 49.29 46.50
C LYS A 272 21.59 48.28 45.99
N THR A 273 20.40 48.27 46.60
CA THR A 273 19.27 47.43 46.19
C THR A 273 18.69 47.87 44.85
N PHE A 274 18.62 49.20 44.61
CA PHE A 274 18.20 49.74 43.32
C PHE A 274 19.17 49.36 42.19
N ASP A 275 20.50 49.58 42.40
CA ASP A 275 21.53 49.27 41.41
C ASP A 275 21.56 47.75 41.12
N ARG A 276 21.38 46.90 42.15
CA ARG A 276 21.27 45.44 42.00
C ARG A 276 20.04 45.04 41.17
N GLY A 277 18.87 45.61 41.47
CA GLY A 277 17.64 45.30 40.75
C GLY A 277 17.70 45.75 39.29
N MET A 278 18.25 46.92 39.03
CA MET A 278 18.47 47.44 37.68
C MET A 278 19.46 46.55 36.90
N GLY A 279 20.54 46.10 37.57
CA GLY A 279 21.50 45.14 37.00
C GLY A 279 20.86 43.82 36.60
N VAL A 280 19.95 43.27 37.45
CA VAL A 280 19.21 42.04 37.11
C VAL A 280 18.27 42.28 35.92
N ILE A 281 17.54 43.39 35.89
CA ILE A 281 16.64 43.71 34.77
C ILE A 281 17.41 43.80 33.46
N ILE A 282 18.54 44.50 33.42
CA ILE A 282 19.38 44.64 32.23
C ILE A 282 19.94 43.27 31.79
N SER A 283 20.47 42.49 32.74
CA SER A 283 21.03 41.16 32.46
C SER A 283 19.97 40.17 31.88
N GLU A 284 18.78 40.12 32.50
CA GLU A 284 17.71 39.23 32.05
C GLU A 284 17.09 39.71 30.72
N SER A 285 17.05 41.04 30.48
CA SER A 285 16.62 41.57 29.20
C SER A 285 17.60 41.19 28.07
N SER A 286 18.90 41.30 28.30
CA SER A 286 19.93 40.89 27.35
C SER A 286 19.87 39.37 27.09
N ARG A 287 19.62 38.58 28.14
CA ARG A 287 19.42 37.12 28.02
C ARG A 287 18.19 36.79 27.17
N LEU A 288 17.08 37.49 27.35
CA LEU A 288 15.87 37.32 26.52
C LEU A 288 16.17 37.61 25.04
N THR A 289 16.88 38.71 24.75
CA THR A 289 17.28 39.05 23.38
C THR A 289 18.10 37.93 22.75
N SER A 290 19.09 37.37 23.46
CA SER A 290 19.89 36.25 22.97
C SER A 290 19.06 35.02 22.69
N ILE A 291 18.11 34.65 23.59
CA ILE A 291 17.21 33.51 23.37
C ILE A 291 16.34 33.72 22.13
N VAL A 292 15.80 34.93 21.90
CA VAL A 292 14.99 35.22 20.72
C VAL A 292 15.81 35.13 19.44
N GLU A 293 17.06 35.65 19.44
CA GLU A 293 17.97 35.54 18.29
C GLU A 293 18.31 34.12 17.98
N GLU A 294 18.64 33.28 18.99
CA GLU A 294 18.86 31.83 18.81
C GLU A 294 17.65 31.13 18.21
N LEU A 295 16.42 31.46 18.64
CA LEU A 295 15.18 30.91 18.10
C LEU A 295 14.93 31.32 16.65
N LEU A 296 15.23 32.58 16.29
CA LEU A 296 15.11 33.08 14.92
C LEU A 296 16.11 32.40 13.99
N ASP A 297 17.36 32.23 14.44
CA ASP A 297 18.37 31.52 13.69
C ASP A 297 18.01 30.03 13.51
N PHE A 298 17.52 29.40 14.58
CA PHE A 298 17.01 28.03 14.52
C PHE A 298 15.87 27.88 13.48
N SER A 299 14.89 28.80 13.50
CA SER A 299 13.78 28.80 12.53
C SER A 299 14.25 28.96 11.09
N ARG A 300 15.27 29.85 10.86
CA ARG A 300 15.87 30.02 9.53
C ARG A 300 16.61 28.78 9.04
N ILE A 301 17.33 28.11 9.92
CA ILE A 301 18.01 26.83 9.65
C ILE A 301 16.99 25.76 9.30
N GLN A 302 15.97 25.55 10.13
CA GLN A 302 14.95 24.52 9.91
C GLN A 302 14.20 24.66 8.57
N SER A 303 13.95 25.92 8.18
CA SER A 303 13.26 26.20 6.92
C SER A 303 14.17 26.18 5.69
N GLY A 304 15.46 25.89 5.84
CA GLY A 304 16.45 25.97 4.74
C GLY A 304 16.64 27.41 4.22
N ARG A 305 16.17 28.42 4.96
CA ARG A 305 16.21 29.82 4.54
C ARG A 305 17.43 30.59 5.05
N MET A 306 18.33 29.93 5.77
CA MET A 306 19.57 30.57 6.21
C MET A 306 20.48 30.76 5.01
N LYS A 307 20.63 32.03 4.59
CA LYS A 307 21.55 32.41 3.53
C LYS A 307 22.83 32.97 4.17
N LEU A 308 23.98 32.44 3.76
CA LEU A 308 25.29 32.93 4.17
C LEU A 308 25.78 34.02 3.21
N ILE A 309 26.34 35.10 3.77
CA ILE A 309 27.05 36.11 3.00
C ILE A 309 28.53 35.78 3.11
N LYS A 310 28.99 34.87 2.26
CA LYS A 310 30.37 34.35 2.30
C LYS A 310 31.32 35.33 1.64
N GLU A 311 32.45 35.60 2.29
CA GLU A 311 33.55 36.42 1.81
C GLU A 311 34.90 35.73 2.15
N LYS A 312 35.98 36.16 1.51
CA LYS A 312 37.34 35.77 1.87
C LYS A 312 37.72 36.45 3.17
N LEU A 313 37.96 35.68 4.21
CA LEU A 313 38.24 36.22 5.55
C LEU A 313 39.47 35.53 6.18
N ASP A 314 40.08 36.27 7.07
CA ASP A 314 41.12 35.78 7.97
C ASP A 314 40.44 35.18 9.19
N ILE A 315 40.42 33.82 9.24
CA ILE A 315 39.78 33.07 10.33
C ILE A 315 40.44 33.30 11.66
N LEU A 316 41.76 33.58 11.67
CA LEU A 316 42.53 33.86 12.86
C LEU A 316 42.07 35.15 13.52
N ALA A 317 42.00 36.25 12.73
CA ALA A 317 41.55 37.54 13.23
C ALA A 317 40.12 37.48 13.81
N GLU A 318 39.20 36.69 13.16
CA GLU A 318 37.83 36.53 13.67
C GLU A 318 37.78 35.70 14.97
N PHE A 319 38.66 34.74 15.11
CA PHE A 319 38.75 33.92 16.34
C PHE A 319 39.38 34.72 17.49
N ASP A 320 40.42 35.51 17.21
CA ASP A 320 41.07 36.42 18.19
C ASP A 320 40.05 37.41 18.78
N ASP A 321 39.24 38.02 17.94
CA ASP A 321 38.12 38.90 18.36
C ASP A 321 37.17 38.18 19.32
N ALA A 322 36.83 36.92 19.06
CA ALA A 322 35.92 36.16 19.93
C ALA A 322 36.56 35.78 21.26
N VAL A 323 37.83 35.41 21.26
CA VAL A 323 38.61 35.11 22.48
C VAL A 323 38.77 36.38 23.32
N TYR A 324 39.14 37.48 22.68
CA TYR A 324 39.30 38.77 23.38
C TYR A 324 38.00 39.23 24.07
N PHE A 325 36.86 39.10 23.39
CA PHE A 325 35.54 39.42 23.92
C PHE A 325 35.22 38.66 25.22
N LEU A 326 35.65 37.39 25.34
CA LEU A 326 35.34 36.52 26.49
C LEU A 326 36.43 36.55 27.57
N LYS A 327 37.60 37.12 27.33
CA LYS A 327 38.74 37.14 28.25
C LYS A 327 38.40 37.89 29.56
N GLU A 328 37.77 39.04 29.49
CA GLU A 328 37.36 39.80 30.66
C GLU A 328 36.33 39.06 31.52
N ARG A 329 35.40 38.42 30.86
CA ARG A 329 34.39 37.56 31.54
C ARG A 329 35.01 36.36 32.24
N ALA A 330 35.96 35.69 31.60
CA ALA A 330 36.69 34.57 32.21
C ALA A 330 37.37 34.98 33.51
N VAL A 331 38.04 36.13 33.49
CA VAL A 331 38.70 36.67 34.68
C VAL A 331 37.69 37.01 35.77
N THR A 332 36.56 37.64 35.43
CA THR A 332 35.48 38.03 36.37
C THR A 332 34.87 36.78 37.03
N GLU A 333 34.70 35.69 36.25
CA GLU A 333 34.21 34.37 36.74
C GLU A 333 35.30 33.56 37.47
N GLY A 334 36.55 34.06 37.55
CA GLY A 334 37.68 33.37 38.20
C GLY A 334 38.14 32.10 37.47
N LYS A 335 38.11 32.15 36.14
CA LYS A 335 38.53 31.03 35.22
C LYS A 335 39.73 31.52 34.40
N HIS A 336 40.52 30.56 33.91
CA HIS A 336 41.71 30.88 33.11
C HIS A 336 41.41 30.55 31.61
N LEU A 337 41.37 31.59 30.78
CA LEU A 337 41.28 31.42 29.32
C LEU A 337 42.68 31.59 28.73
N LEU A 338 43.26 30.47 28.30
CA LEU A 338 44.61 30.41 27.70
C LEU A 338 44.50 30.39 26.20
N TYR A 339 45.11 31.34 25.55
CA TYR A 339 45.19 31.42 24.10
C TYR A 339 46.46 32.18 23.73
N ASP A 340 47.32 31.49 22.98
CA ASP A 340 48.51 32.09 22.42
C ASP A 340 48.26 32.37 20.95
N GLU A 341 48.24 33.64 20.58
CA GLU A 341 48.03 34.12 19.19
C GLU A 341 49.19 33.64 18.32
N PRO A 342 48.94 32.88 17.24
CA PRO A 342 50.03 32.39 16.38
C PRO A 342 50.67 33.54 15.62
N GLU A 343 52.01 33.63 15.59
CA GLU A 343 52.76 34.62 14.79
C GLU A 343 52.73 34.30 13.28
N ALA A 344 52.21 33.13 12.87
CA ALA A 344 52.22 32.67 11.50
C ALA A 344 51.00 33.21 10.72
N VAL A 345 51.21 33.48 9.45
CA VAL A 345 50.16 33.83 8.49
C VAL A 345 49.43 32.56 8.06
N TYR A 346 48.15 32.49 8.30
CA TYR A 346 47.27 31.40 7.92
C TYR A 346 46.60 31.69 6.57
N PRO A 347 46.30 30.66 5.76
CA PRO A 347 45.52 30.85 4.56
C PRO A 347 44.11 31.30 4.86
N ALA A 348 43.48 32.02 3.94
CA ALA A 348 42.12 32.54 4.12
C ALA A 348 41.06 31.39 4.07
N VAL A 349 39.93 31.62 4.71
CA VAL A 349 38.74 30.76 4.62
C VAL A 349 37.63 31.53 3.89
N TYR A 350 36.76 30.83 3.17
CA TYR A 350 35.59 31.42 2.52
C TYR A 350 34.35 31.23 3.39
N GLY A 351 33.90 32.27 4.04
CA GLY A 351 32.83 32.15 5.03
C GLY A 351 32.11 33.45 5.34
N ASP A 352 31.03 33.36 6.12
CA ASP A 352 30.25 34.46 6.66
C ASP A 352 30.84 34.87 8.02
N LYS A 353 31.45 36.03 8.09
CA LYS A 353 32.10 36.58 9.26
C LYS A 353 31.24 36.55 10.52
N ASN A 354 29.99 37.01 10.43
CA ASN A 354 29.08 37.09 11.58
C ASN A 354 28.67 35.71 12.07
N ARG A 355 28.43 34.79 11.16
CA ARG A 355 28.05 33.41 11.51
C ARG A 355 29.21 32.61 12.08
N LEU A 356 30.43 32.77 11.57
CA LEU A 356 31.60 32.13 12.16
C LEU A 356 31.92 32.68 13.54
N LYS A 357 31.81 34.03 13.73
CA LYS A 357 31.93 34.65 15.08
C LYS A 357 30.90 34.06 16.06
N GLN A 358 29.67 33.82 15.60
CA GLN A 358 28.61 33.16 16.41
C GLN A 358 29.02 31.74 16.82
N VAL A 359 29.62 30.94 15.90
CA VAL A 359 30.15 29.59 16.22
C VAL A 359 31.21 29.67 17.30
N PHE A 360 32.19 30.56 17.15
CA PHE A 360 33.28 30.73 18.12
C PHE A 360 32.76 31.12 19.51
N LEU A 361 31.86 32.09 19.56
CA LEU A 361 31.26 32.53 20.81
C LEU A 361 30.44 31.43 21.47
N ASN A 362 29.67 30.66 20.71
CA ASN A 362 28.89 29.57 21.24
C ASN A 362 29.76 28.46 21.85
N VAL A 363 30.88 28.12 21.19
CA VAL A 363 31.77 27.04 21.67
C VAL A 363 32.59 27.53 22.89
N LEU A 364 33.16 28.74 22.82
CA LEU A 364 33.95 29.31 23.91
C LEU A 364 33.08 29.61 25.15
N ASP A 365 31.84 30.11 24.94
CA ASP A 365 30.89 30.34 26.03
C ASP A 365 30.50 29.05 26.74
N ASN A 366 30.27 27.96 25.97
CA ASN A 366 30.01 26.66 26.54
C ASN A 366 31.21 26.16 27.34
N ALA A 367 32.44 26.25 26.80
CA ALA A 367 33.64 25.87 27.52
C ALA A 367 33.79 26.62 28.85
N LEU A 368 33.62 27.93 28.84
CA LEU A 368 33.65 28.73 30.08
C LEU A 368 32.52 28.36 31.04
N LYS A 369 31.31 28.18 30.55
CA LYS A 369 30.10 27.91 31.33
C LYS A 369 30.18 26.58 32.10
N TYR A 370 30.75 25.55 31.49
CA TYR A 370 30.86 24.24 32.11
C TYR A 370 32.18 24.01 32.88
N THR A 371 33.13 24.95 32.81
CA THR A 371 34.34 24.95 33.57
C THR A 371 34.11 25.52 34.98
N PRO A 372 34.49 24.85 36.06
CA PRO A 372 34.37 25.40 37.41
C PRO A 372 35.33 26.56 37.67
N LYS A 373 35.07 27.32 38.74
CA LYS A 373 35.97 28.40 39.18
C LYS A 373 37.37 27.86 39.45
N GLY A 374 38.39 28.51 38.90
CA GLY A 374 39.80 28.06 38.99
C GLY A 374 40.19 27.05 37.87
N GLY A 375 39.20 26.63 37.02
CA GLY A 375 39.49 25.76 35.89
C GLY A 375 40.06 26.52 34.69
N VAL A 376 40.45 25.75 33.65
CA VAL A 376 41.18 26.26 32.47
C VAL A 376 40.38 25.94 31.22
N VAL A 377 40.28 26.95 30.34
CA VAL A 377 39.86 26.81 28.93
C VAL A 377 41.06 27.17 28.07
N ALA A 378 41.55 26.21 27.27
CA ALA A 378 42.65 26.43 26.34
C ALA A 378 42.13 26.41 24.89
N ALA A 379 42.56 27.37 24.10
CA ALA A 379 42.22 27.44 22.70
C ALA A 379 43.48 27.57 21.85
N GLN A 380 43.49 26.93 20.70
CA GLN A 380 44.61 26.96 19.77
C GLN A 380 44.09 26.87 18.31
N VAL A 381 44.78 27.54 17.39
CA VAL A 381 44.55 27.45 15.96
C VAL A 381 45.69 26.62 15.35
N ILE A 382 45.37 25.59 14.62
CA ILE A 382 46.34 24.65 14.04
C ILE A 382 46.19 24.65 12.52
N TYR A 383 47.31 24.92 11.85
CA TYR A 383 47.48 24.74 10.41
C TYR A 383 48.75 23.95 10.16
N SER A 384 48.64 22.79 9.52
CA SER A 384 49.78 21.88 9.30
C SER A 384 50.06 21.76 7.81
N LYS A 385 51.37 21.64 7.47
CA LYS A 385 51.81 21.32 6.10
C LYS A 385 51.38 19.92 5.67
N ASP A 386 51.12 19.04 6.61
CA ASP A 386 50.67 17.68 6.32
C ASP A 386 49.16 17.64 5.93
N GLU A 387 48.40 18.64 6.35
CA GLU A 387 47.00 18.83 5.98
C GLU A 387 46.78 20.26 5.44
N PRO A 388 47.33 20.61 4.26
CA PRO A 388 47.36 22.00 3.79
C PRO A 388 46.00 22.57 3.37
N ASP A 389 45.01 21.71 3.29
CA ASP A 389 43.66 22.07 2.82
C ASP A 389 42.70 22.42 3.93
N ILE A 390 43.13 22.31 5.22
CA ILE A 390 42.26 22.55 6.40
C ILE A 390 42.96 23.38 7.46
N ILE A 391 42.15 24.18 8.17
CA ILE A 391 42.52 24.85 9.41
C ILE A 391 41.68 24.28 10.51
N LYS A 392 42.27 23.97 11.65
CA LYS A 392 41.61 23.45 12.85
C LYS A 392 41.68 24.47 13.97
N ILE A 393 40.56 24.74 14.63
CA ILE A 393 40.48 25.49 15.90
C ILE A 393 40.08 24.48 16.97
N VAL A 394 40.94 24.28 17.94
CA VAL A 394 40.75 23.34 19.04
C VAL A 394 40.53 24.12 20.33
N ILE A 395 39.41 23.84 21.01
CA ILE A 395 39.03 24.44 22.26
C ILE A 395 38.88 23.32 23.31
N THR A 396 39.69 23.34 24.34
CA THR A 396 39.68 22.32 25.39
C THR A 396 39.38 22.97 26.73
N ASP A 397 38.45 22.37 27.49
CA ASP A 397 38.11 22.78 28.84
C ASP A 397 38.40 21.72 29.87
N THR A 398 38.61 22.12 31.15
CA THR A 398 38.75 21.23 32.30
C THR A 398 37.43 21.16 33.08
N GLY A 399 36.32 21.17 32.39
CA GLY A 399 34.99 21.18 32.96
C GLY A 399 34.49 19.81 33.44
N CYS A 400 33.21 19.72 33.71
CA CYS A 400 32.58 18.48 34.17
C CYS A 400 32.57 17.37 33.13
N GLY A 401 32.90 17.67 31.87
CA GLY A 401 32.80 16.72 30.76
C GLY A 401 31.39 16.27 30.44
N ILE A 402 31.28 15.32 29.51
CA ILE A 402 30.03 14.76 29.01
C ILE A 402 30.09 13.24 29.12
N SER A 403 29.01 12.63 29.58
CA SER A 403 28.92 11.16 29.66
C SER A 403 28.96 10.49 28.29
N ALA A 404 29.42 9.27 28.18
CA ALA A 404 29.41 8.52 26.91
C ALA A 404 27.99 8.31 26.35
N GLU A 405 26.96 8.33 27.19
CA GLU A 405 25.56 8.20 26.81
C GLU A 405 25.00 9.50 26.21
N ASP A 406 25.47 10.66 26.72
CA ASP A 406 25.01 11.98 26.30
C ASP A 406 25.78 12.51 25.09
N LEU A 407 27.03 12.12 24.93
CA LEU A 407 27.94 12.63 23.89
C LEU A 407 27.37 12.55 22.46
N PRO A 408 26.71 11.47 22.02
CA PRO A 408 26.08 11.42 20.70
C PRO A 408 24.93 12.42 20.54
N LYS A 409 24.29 12.83 21.64
CA LYS A 409 23.07 13.63 21.66
C LYS A 409 23.32 15.13 21.82
N VAL A 410 24.53 15.56 22.24
CA VAL A 410 24.79 16.98 22.57
C VAL A 410 24.69 17.92 21.38
N LYS A 411 24.73 17.41 20.16
CA LYS A 411 24.46 18.15 18.92
C LYS A 411 22.98 18.16 18.54
N GLU A 412 22.17 17.33 19.23
CA GLU A 412 20.74 17.31 18.98
C GLU A 412 20.10 18.60 19.48
N LYS A 413 19.08 19.05 18.76
CA LYS A 413 18.35 20.28 19.04
C LYS A 413 17.67 20.17 20.40
N PHE A 414 17.86 21.20 21.26
CA PHE A 414 17.27 21.28 22.62
C PHE A 414 17.78 20.27 23.62
N TYR A 415 18.81 19.50 23.27
CA TYR A 415 19.41 18.55 24.19
C TYR A 415 20.31 19.29 25.23
N LYS A 416 20.21 18.87 26.47
CA LYS A 416 21.06 19.34 27.58
C LYS A 416 21.45 18.12 28.41
N ALA A 417 22.71 17.78 28.45
CA ALA A 417 23.25 16.74 29.33
C ALA A 417 23.13 17.15 30.81
N ASN A 418 23.25 18.45 31.09
CA ASN A 418 23.09 19.01 32.46
C ASN A 418 21.94 20.04 32.49
N GLN A 419 20.84 19.69 33.15
CA GLN A 419 19.64 20.54 33.26
C GLN A 419 19.79 21.68 34.27
N THR A 420 20.78 21.62 35.16
CA THR A 420 20.98 22.65 36.21
C THR A 420 21.69 23.90 35.68
N VAL A 421 22.39 23.79 34.56
CA VAL A 421 23.12 24.87 33.91
C VAL A 421 22.24 25.58 32.88
N GLY A 422 21.99 26.88 33.03
CA GLY A 422 21.13 27.67 32.15
C GLY A 422 21.56 27.62 30.68
N GLY A 423 20.64 27.81 29.74
CA GLY A 423 20.88 27.84 28.28
C GLY A 423 19.75 27.21 27.51
N SER A 424 19.60 27.52 26.22
CA SER A 424 18.51 27.06 25.35
C SER A 424 18.68 25.61 24.88
N GLY A 425 19.91 25.06 24.85
CA GLY A 425 20.26 23.80 24.21
C GLY A 425 20.24 23.86 22.67
N ILE A 426 20.23 25.10 22.12
CA ILE A 426 20.21 25.35 20.68
C ILE A 426 21.61 25.71 20.16
N GLY A 427 22.41 26.39 20.98
CA GLY A 427 23.67 27.02 20.55
C GLY A 427 24.63 26.04 19.84
N LEU A 428 24.82 24.84 20.38
CA LEU A 428 25.70 23.85 19.78
C LEU A 428 25.15 23.25 18.49
N ALA A 429 23.83 23.04 18.41
CA ALA A 429 23.16 22.58 17.19
C ALA A 429 23.23 23.65 16.08
N VAL A 430 23.07 24.94 16.43
CA VAL A 430 23.24 26.06 15.51
C VAL A 430 24.69 26.15 15.04
N ALA A 431 25.66 26.00 15.95
CA ALA A 431 27.07 26.00 15.60
C ALA A 431 27.44 24.87 14.62
N ASP A 432 26.97 23.66 14.87
CA ASP A 432 27.19 22.51 13.98
C ASP A 432 26.61 22.74 12.59
N GLU A 433 25.39 23.26 12.50
CA GLU A 433 24.75 23.57 11.22
C GLU A 433 25.44 24.71 10.45
N ILE A 434 25.88 25.76 11.16
CA ILE A 434 26.67 26.83 10.54
C ILE A 434 27.98 26.26 9.99
N MET A 435 28.67 25.39 10.73
CA MET A 435 29.88 24.71 10.24
C MET A 435 29.59 23.88 8.98
N ASN A 436 28.51 23.10 8.96
CA ASN A 436 28.11 22.31 7.78
C ASN A 436 27.84 23.22 6.57
N LEU A 437 27.13 24.34 6.76
CA LEU A 437 26.88 25.34 5.69
C LEU A 437 28.17 25.99 5.15
N HIS A 438 29.24 25.96 5.95
CA HIS A 438 30.58 26.42 5.54
C HIS A 438 31.45 25.30 4.99
N ASN A 439 30.90 24.08 4.77
CA ASN A 439 31.65 22.87 4.38
C ASN A 439 32.76 22.49 5.39
N GLY A 440 32.61 22.92 6.63
CA GLY A 440 33.46 22.57 7.76
C GLY A 440 32.85 21.46 8.60
N SER A 441 33.43 21.17 9.74
CA SER A 441 32.91 20.23 10.71
C SER A 441 33.17 20.68 12.15
N LEU A 442 32.26 20.27 13.06
CA LEU A 442 32.41 20.43 14.49
C LEU A 442 32.50 19.03 15.13
N ASN A 443 33.62 18.71 15.74
CA ASN A 443 33.82 17.44 16.46
C ASN A 443 33.95 17.69 17.96
N ILE A 444 33.42 16.77 18.79
CA ILE A 444 33.43 16.86 20.22
C ILE A 444 33.98 15.57 20.80
N GLU A 445 35.02 15.70 21.63
CA GLU A 445 35.58 14.61 22.39
C GLU A 445 35.51 14.98 23.88
N SER A 446 34.96 14.10 24.71
CA SER A 446 34.73 14.41 26.11
C SER A 446 34.76 13.15 26.95
N GLY A 447 35.17 13.33 28.21
CA GLY A 447 35.09 12.32 29.24
C GLY A 447 34.51 12.92 30.53
N GLU A 448 33.57 12.22 31.16
CA GLU A 448 32.94 12.67 32.40
C GLU A 448 33.98 12.91 33.49
N GLY A 449 34.01 14.10 34.08
CA GLY A 449 34.98 14.52 35.08
C GLY A 449 36.37 14.87 34.53
N VAL A 450 36.63 14.76 33.24
CA VAL A 450 37.92 15.07 32.58
C VAL A 450 37.89 16.42 31.90
N GLY A 451 36.79 16.75 31.21
CA GLY A 451 36.62 17.95 30.43
C GLY A 451 36.17 17.64 29.01
N THR A 452 36.10 18.67 28.16
CA THR A 452 35.65 18.57 26.78
C THR A 452 36.64 19.24 25.83
N THR A 453 36.86 18.61 24.67
CA THR A 453 37.60 19.17 23.54
C THR A 453 36.69 19.30 22.35
N VAL A 454 36.53 20.52 21.84
CA VAL A 454 35.78 20.83 20.62
C VAL A 454 36.77 21.20 19.54
N THR A 455 36.70 20.51 18.39
CA THR A 455 37.52 20.76 17.18
C THR A 455 36.62 21.29 16.07
N LEU A 456 36.87 22.51 15.65
CA LEU A 456 36.26 23.15 14.49
C LEU A 456 37.22 23.03 13.30
N THR A 457 36.78 22.46 12.18
CA THR A 457 37.59 22.25 10.99
C THR A 457 37.04 23.08 9.84
N PHE A 458 37.88 23.87 9.20
CA PHE A 458 37.54 24.78 8.10
C PHE A 458 38.33 24.41 6.84
N PRO A 459 37.70 24.37 5.67
CA PRO A 459 38.42 24.25 4.41
C PRO A 459 39.16 25.55 4.08
N VAL A 460 40.40 25.44 3.60
CA VAL A 460 41.18 26.58 3.11
C VAL A 460 40.59 27.07 1.80
N TYR A 461 40.50 28.39 1.65
CA TYR A 461 40.07 29.00 0.39
C TYR A 461 41.06 28.74 -0.73
N LYS A 462 40.60 28.17 -1.86
CA LYS A 462 41.34 27.99 -3.08
C LYS A 462 40.72 28.89 -4.16
N GLU A 463 41.55 29.67 -4.86
CA GLU A 463 41.07 30.48 -5.99
C GLU A 463 40.43 29.58 -7.06
N GLY A 464 39.16 29.86 -7.40
CA GLY A 464 38.34 29.04 -8.31
C GLY A 464 37.32 28.13 -7.63
N SER A 465 37.29 28.04 -6.31
CA SER A 465 36.30 27.23 -5.58
C SER A 465 34.92 27.92 -5.44
N GLU A 466 34.74 29.12 -5.96
CA GLU A 466 33.47 29.87 -5.92
C GLU A 466 32.32 29.20 -6.68
N ASN A 467 32.61 28.26 -7.59
CA ASN A 467 31.63 27.61 -8.47
C ASN A 467 31.21 26.19 -8.07
N SER A 468 31.69 25.64 -6.97
CA SER A 468 31.24 24.31 -6.51
C SER A 468 30.07 24.42 -5.51
N LEU A 469 28.95 25.01 -5.96
CA LEU A 469 27.66 24.76 -5.34
C LEU A 469 27.22 23.35 -5.76
N PRO A 470 26.81 22.47 -4.85
CA PRO A 470 26.14 21.24 -5.23
C PRO A 470 24.86 21.59 -5.99
N GLU A 471 24.75 21.15 -7.23
CA GLU A 471 23.62 21.37 -8.17
C GLU A 471 22.30 20.73 -7.73
N ASN A 472 22.18 20.26 -6.52
CA ASN A 472 21.02 19.52 -6.03
C ASN A 472 20.05 20.34 -5.14
N ILE A 473 19.78 21.60 -5.50
CA ILE A 473 18.55 22.29 -5.05
C ILE A 473 17.98 23.02 -6.27
N LYS A 474 17.45 22.26 -7.24
CA LYS A 474 16.36 22.76 -8.08
C LYS A 474 15.07 22.16 -7.53
N LEU A 475 14.15 23.06 -7.21
CA LEU A 475 12.77 22.92 -6.77
C LEU A 475 12.00 21.73 -7.40
#